data_829e4112a9818cfe4a3a00ca74c3ff71
#
_entry.id   829e4112a9818cfe4a3a00ca74c3ff71
#
_cell.length_a   1.000
_cell.length_b   1.000
_cell.length_c   1.000
_cell.angle_alpha   90.00
_cell.angle_beta   90.00
_cell.angle_gamma   90.00
#
_symmetry.space_group_name_H-M   'P 1'
#
loop_
_entity.id
_entity.type
_entity.pdbx_description
1 polymer ?
#
loop_
_entity_poly.entity_id
_entity_poly.type
_entity_poly.pdbx_seq_one_letter_code
_entity_poly.pdbx_strand_id
1 'polypeptide(L)'
;MEEEPERLAEIKGISEKKAREIAVQVEEKADMRRAMMFLQKYGISLNLGAKIYQKYGDSVYNVLQENPYRIAEDISGVGFRTADEIAGRIGIHMDSDYRIRSGMMYTLSQAAGEGHVYLPKEELFRRASELLGVDEAYMEKHLTDLAVDRKIVQKEEDGTVLVYPSYYYYLELNTARMLRELNVDCPEDEKLVQRRIAQIERETGTVLDDMQRRAVTEAAGRGLFILTGGPGTGKTTTINAIIRFLEGEG
;
A
#
# COMPACT_ATOMS: atom_id res chain seq x y z
N MET A 1 18.32 37.85 -18.75
CA MET A 1 18.85 37.19 -17.55
C MET A 1 19.00 35.67 -17.72
N GLU A 2 18.24 35.06 -18.63
CA GLU A 2 18.35 33.63 -18.94
C GLU A 2 19.51 33.25 -19.87
N GLU A 3 20.07 34.20 -20.63
CA GLU A 3 21.08 33.91 -21.66
C GLU A 3 22.54 34.18 -21.26
N GLU A 4 22.80 34.98 -20.21
CA GLU A 4 24.18 35.34 -19.82
C GLU A 4 24.36 35.41 -18.30
N PRO A 5 24.46 34.23 -17.59
CA PRO A 5 24.68 34.23 -16.15
C PRO A 5 26.00 34.92 -15.71
N GLU A 6 26.97 35.01 -16.61
CA GLU A 6 28.26 35.62 -16.35
C GLU A 6 28.14 37.15 -16.09
N ARG A 7 27.14 37.81 -16.64
CA ARG A 7 26.90 39.26 -16.41
C ARG A 7 26.46 39.56 -14.97
N LEU A 8 25.97 38.56 -14.22
CA LEU A 8 25.69 38.74 -12.80
C LEU A 8 26.96 38.91 -11.96
N ALA A 9 28.10 38.41 -12.45
CA ALA A 9 29.40 38.62 -11.79
C ALA A 9 29.96 40.06 -11.96
N GLU A 10 29.44 40.86 -12.91
CA GLU A 10 29.80 42.27 -13.08
C GLU A 10 29.21 43.14 -11.96
N ILE A 11 28.22 42.63 -11.20
CA ILE A 11 27.60 43.35 -10.08
C ILE A 11 28.54 43.31 -8.87
N LYS A 12 28.90 44.48 -8.34
CA LYS A 12 29.78 44.63 -7.18
C LYS A 12 29.21 43.83 -5.98
N GLY A 13 29.94 42.80 -5.52
CA GLY A 13 29.57 41.93 -4.39
C GLY A 13 29.02 40.56 -4.78
N ILE A 14 28.94 40.25 -6.07
CA ILE A 14 28.61 38.94 -6.58
C ILE A 14 29.87 38.29 -7.16
N SER A 15 30.32 37.18 -6.55
CA SER A 15 31.41 36.40 -7.12
C SER A 15 30.88 35.53 -8.26
N GLU A 16 31.75 35.06 -9.18
CA GLU A 16 31.38 34.16 -10.28
C GLU A 16 30.67 32.89 -9.76
N LYS A 17 31.14 32.34 -8.65
CA LYS A 17 30.50 31.17 -8.01
C LYS A 17 29.05 31.48 -7.61
N LYS A 18 28.84 32.66 -6.99
CA LYS A 18 27.50 33.09 -6.56
C LYS A 18 26.60 33.45 -7.73
N ALA A 19 27.16 34.00 -8.80
CA ALA A 19 26.45 34.28 -10.05
C ALA A 19 25.94 32.97 -10.69
N ARG A 20 26.76 31.92 -10.73
CA ARG A 20 26.35 30.56 -11.21
C ARG A 20 25.27 29.95 -10.34
N GLU A 21 25.42 30.01 -9.00
CA GLU A 21 24.40 29.52 -8.07
C GLU A 21 23.04 30.23 -8.26
N ILE A 22 23.05 31.55 -8.46
CA ILE A 22 21.84 32.34 -8.74
C ILE A 22 21.23 31.95 -10.10
N ALA A 23 22.07 31.80 -11.12
CA ALA A 23 21.60 31.41 -12.46
C ALA A 23 20.90 30.04 -12.44
N VAL A 24 21.48 29.03 -11.78
CA VAL A 24 20.86 27.70 -11.61
C VAL A 24 19.52 27.83 -10.89
N GLN A 25 19.44 28.57 -9.80
CA GLN A 25 18.16 28.74 -9.08
C GLN A 25 17.08 29.47 -9.89
N VAL A 26 17.49 30.44 -10.74
CA VAL A 26 16.56 31.16 -11.64
C VAL A 26 16.06 30.22 -12.73
N GLU A 27 16.94 29.40 -13.28
CA GLU A 27 16.61 28.43 -14.32
C GLU A 27 15.67 27.34 -13.77
N GLU A 28 15.99 26.73 -12.62
CA GLU A 28 15.10 25.78 -11.93
C GLU A 28 13.70 26.36 -11.65
N LYS A 29 13.64 27.66 -11.24
CA LYS A 29 12.35 28.33 -11.03
C LYS A 29 11.61 28.61 -12.34
N ALA A 30 12.33 28.88 -13.42
CA ALA A 30 11.74 29.08 -14.75
C ALA A 30 11.16 27.76 -15.29
N ASP A 31 11.89 26.66 -15.14
CA ASP A 31 11.44 25.32 -15.53
C ASP A 31 10.20 24.89 -14.75
N MET A 32 10.25 25.05 -13.43
CA MET A 32 9.09 24.80 -12.58
C MET A 32 7.88 25.65 -13.00
N ARG A 33 8.06 26.93 -13.33
CA ARG A 33 6.99 27.79 -13.80
C ARG A 33 6.41 27.31 -15.13
N ARG A 34 7.28 26.93 -16.09
CA ARG A 34 6.85 26.38 -17.38
C ARG A 34 6.04 25.09 -17.18
N ALA A 35 6.52 24.20 -16.34
CA ALA A 35 5.80 22.96 -16.00
C ALA A 35 4.45 23.24 -15.34
N MET A 36 4.39 24.20 -14.40
CA MET A 36 3.13 24.60 -13.77
C MET A 36 2.12 25.17 -14.75
N MET A 37 2.55 26.03 -15.68
CA MET A 37 1.68 26.56 -16.74
C MET A 37 1.15 25.45 -17.66
N PHE A 38 2.00 24.50 -18.00
CA PHE A 38 1.61 23.30 -18.77
C PHE A 38 0.57 22.48 -18.03
N LEU A 39 0.81 22.15 -16.75
CA LEU A 39 -0.10 21.37 -15.92
C LEU A 39 -1.46 22.06 -15.73
N GLN A 40 -1.47 23.38 -15.53
CA GLN A 40 -2.70 24.18 -15.43
C GLN A 40 -3.55 24.14 -16.70
N LYS A 41 -2.94 24.05 -17.89
CA LYS A 41 -3.66 23.90 -19.16
C LYS A 41 -4.57 22.66 -19.16
N TYR A 42 -4.18 21.61 -18.44
CA TYR A 42 -4.96 20.39 -18.27
C TYR A 42 -5.80 20.38 -16.99
N GLY A 43 -5.97 21.54 -16.34
CA GLY A 43 -6.81 21.70 -15.16
C GLY A 43 -6.22 21.13 -13.87
N ILE A 44 -4.91 20.90 -13.85
CA ILE A 44 -4.20 20.44 -12.66
C ILE A 44 -3.99 21.62 -11.72
N SER A 45 -4.42 21.49 -10.45
CA SER A 45 -4.27 22.53 -9.44
C SER A 45 -2.78 22.79 -9.13
N LEU A 46 -2.47 23.99 -8.64
CA LEU A 46 -1.09 24.35 -8.27
C LEU A 46 -0.48 23.38 -7.26
N ASN A 47 -1.25 22.97 -6.24
CA ASN A 47 -0.78 22.04 -5.22
C ASN A 47 -0.44 20.66 -5.79
N LEU A 48 -1.29 20.15 -6.67
CA LEU A 48 -1.04 18.87 -7.34
C LEU A 48 0.11 19.01 -8.34
N GLY A 49 0.14 20.09 -9.10
CA GLY A 49 1.22 20.40 -10.03
C GLY A 49 2.60 20.45 -9.35
N ALA A 50 2.67 21.04 -8.15
CA ALA A 50 3.91 21.08 -7.37
C ALA A 50 4.39 19.68 -6.99
N LYS A 51 3.47 18.80 -6.54
CA LYS A 51 3.79 17.39 -6.22
C LYS A 51 4.25 16.63 -7.48
N ILE A 52 3.58 16.83 -8.60
CA ILE A 52 3.93 16.19 -9.89
C ILE A 52 5.33 16.64 -10.31
N TYR A 53 5.61 17.94 -10.28
CA TYR A 53 6.92 18.48 -10.65
C TYR A 53 8.02 18.02 -9.69
N GLN A 54 7.74 17.98 -8.39
CA GLN A 54 8.69 17.46 -7.39
C GLN A 54 9.05 15.98 -7.65
N LYS A 55 8.10 15.19 -8.15
CA LYS A 55 8.31 13.75 -8.44
C LYS A 55 9.05 13.52 -9.76
N TYR A 56 8.70 14.26 -10.80
CA TYR A 56 9.14 13.97 -12.18
C TYR A 56 10.08 15.02 -12.78
N GLY A 57 10.17 16.21 -12.17
CA GLY A 57 10.95 17.32 -12.75
C GLY A 57 10.52 17.59 -14.19
N ASP A 58 11.50 17.75 -15.06
CA ASP A 58 11.28 18.01 -16.50
C ASP A 58 10.68 16.83 -17.26
N SER A 59 10.76 15.62 -16.70
CA SER A 59 10.11 14.43 -17.28
C SER A 59 8.58 14.48 -17.23
N VAL A 60 8.01 15.48 -16.54
CA VAL A 60 6.54 15.63 -16.40
C VAL A 60 5.83 15.68 -17.76
N TYR A 61 6.41 16.31 -18.76
CA TYR A 61 5.83 16.42 -20.10
C TYR A 61 5.67 15.03 -20.75
N ASN A 62 6.75 14.23 -20.72
CA ASN A 62 6.75 12.89 -21.28
C ASN A 62 5.82 11.95 -20.52
N VAL A 63 5.86 11.99 -19.19
CA VAL A 63 5.00 11.15 -18.33
C VAL A 63 3.52 11.40 -18.64
N LEU A 64 3.11 12.66 -18.75
CA LEU A 64 1.71 12.99 -19.04
C LEU A 64 1.28 12.62 -20.46
N GLN A 65 2.17 12.72 -21.43
CA GLN A 65 1.87 12.39 -22.82
C GLN A 65 1.86 10.87 -23.07
N GLU A 66 2.76 10.13 -22.41
CA GLU A 66 2.89 8.69 -22.60
C GLU A 66 1.90 7.91 -21.74
N ASN A 67 1.89 8.19 -20.43
CA ASN A 67 1.05 7.48 -19.47
C ASN A 67 0.69 8.36 -18.26
N PRO A 68 -0.39 9.16 -18.34
CA PRO A 68 -0.82 10.03 -17.24
C PRO A 68 -1.29 9.26 -15.99
N TYR A 69 -1.61 7.96 -16.11
CA TYR A 69 -2.05 7.13 -14.97
C TYR A 69 -0.92 6.85 -13.98
N ARG A 70 0.34 7.02 -14.39
CA ARG A 70 1.49 6.97 -13.46
C ARG A 70 1.37 7.96 -12.30
N ILE A 71 0.67 9.08 -12.51
CA ILE A 71 0.42 10.05 -11.43
C ILE A 71 -0.35 9.41 -10.27
N ALA A 72 -1.32 8.54 -10.58
CA ALA A 72 -2.08 7.83 -9.55
C ALA A 72 -1.27 6.73 -8.85
N GLU A 73 -0.28 6.15 -9.53
CA GLU A 73 0.62 5.15 -8.95
C GLU A 73 1.70 5.79 -8.06
N ASP A 74 2.26 6.92 -8.50
CA ASP A 74 3.47 7.51 -7.94
C ASP A 74 3.22 8.63 -6.92
N ILE A 75 2.02 9.25 -6.89
CA ILE A 75 1.73 10.42 -6.06
C ILE A 75 0.62 10.12 -5.06
N SER A 76 0.98 10.12 -3.79
CA SER A 76 0.02 9.93 -2.70
C SER A 76 -1.10 10.98 -2.72
N GLY A 77 -2.34 10.49 -2.62
CA GLY A 77 -3.55 11.31 -2.63
C GLY A 77 -4.10 11.60 -4.03
N VAL A 78 -3.51 11.03 -5.08
CA VAL A 78 -4.06 11.03 -6.44
C VAL A 78 -4.64 9.66 -6.74
N GLY A 79 -5.96 9.60 -6.97
CA GLY A 79 -6.64 8.37 -7.37
C GLY A 79 -6.78 8.23 -8.89
N PHE A 80 -7.20 7.04 -9.32
CA PHE A 80 -7.48 6.75 -10.73
C PHE A 80 -8.39 7.80 -11.39
N ARG A 81 -9.48 8.21 -10.73
CA ARG A 81 -10.43 9.17 -11.29
C ARG A 81 -9.78 10.51 -11.66
N THR A 82 -8.91 11.03 -10.81
CA THR A 82 -8.17 12.26 -11.09
C THR A 82 -7.22 12.09 -12.26
N ALA A 83 -6.51 10.96 -12.34
CA ALA A 83 -5.64 10.64 -13.47
C ALA A 83 -6.44 10.47 -14.77
N ASP A 84 -7.61 9.84 -14.70
CA ASP A 84 -8.51 9.62 -15.85
C ASP A 84 -9.07 10.94 -16.40
N GLU A 85 -9.46 11.86 -15.52
CA GLU A 85 -9.86 13.22 -15.92
C GLU A 85 -8.73 13.99 -16.62
N ILE A 86 -7.52 13.89 -16.09
CA ILE A 86 -6.32 14.51 -16.69
C ILE A 86 -6.03 13.86 -18.05
N ALA A 87 -6.05 12.52 -18.13
CA ALA A 87 -5.86 11.76 -19.34
C ALA A 87 -6.86 12.16 -20.45
N GLY A 88 -8.15 12.28 -20.09
CA GLY A 88 -9.18 12.74 -21.02
C GLY A 88 -8.93 14.15 -21.55
N ARG A 89 -8.44 15.08 -20.71
CA ARG A 89 -8.09 16.46 -21.13
C ARG A 89 -6.85 16.51 -22.02
N ILE A 90 -5.92 15.57 -21.84
CA ILE A 90 -4.72 15.42 -22.69
C ILE A 90 -5.08 14.79 -24.03
N GLY A 91 -6.21 14.08 -24.12
CA GLY A 91 -6.66 13.41 -25.35
C GLY A 91 -6.31 11.93 -25.41
N ILE A 92 -6.06 11.28 -24.27
CA ILE A 92 -5.87 9.82 -24.22
C ILE A 92 -7.22 9.15 -24.54
N HIS A 93 -7.18 8.17 -25.44
CA HIS A 93 -8.37 7.41 -25.85
C HIS A 93 -8.93 6.57 -24.69
N MET A 94 -10.27 6.38 -24.71
CA MET A 94 -10.98 5.63 -23.66
C MET A 94 -10.62 4.14 -23.63
N ASP A 95 -10.16 3.58 -24.75
CA ASP A 95 -9.71 2.19 -24.93
C ASP A 95 -8.18 2.03 -24.82
N SER A 96 -7.49 3.05 -24.35
CA SER A 96 -6.03 3.01 -24.18
C SER A 96 -5.61 1.89 -23.21
N ASP A 97 -4.58 1.13 -23.61
CA ASP A 97 -3.99 0.05 -22.81
C ASP A 97 -3.66 0.51 -21.38
N TYR A 98 -3.11 1.71 -21.23
CA TYR A 98 -2.79 2.30 -19.92
C TYR A 98 -4.02 2.57 -19.07
N ARG A 99 -5.10 3.06 -19.70
CA ARG A 99 -6.37 3.31 -19.01
C ARG A 99 -6.97 2.03 -18.48
N ILE A 100 -7.06 1.00 -19.31
CA ILE A 100 -7.67 -0.28 -18.93
C ILE A 100 -6.86 -0.94 -17.81
N ARG A 101 -5.54 -1.02 -17.93
CA ARG A 101 -4.67 -1.58 -16.90
C ARG A 101 -4.80 -0.83 -15.57
N SER A 102 -4.74 0.50 -15.61
CA SER A 102 -4.85 1.33 -14.41
C SER A 102 -6.23 1.23 -13.77
N GLY A 103 -7.29 1.13 -14.56
CA GLY A 103 -8.65 0.92 -14.07
C GLY A 103 -8.83 -0.44 -13.40
N MET A 104 -8.28 -1.51 -13.97
CA MET A 104 -8.29 -2.84 -13.34
C MET A 104 -7.54 -2.84 -12.00
N MET A 105 -6.36 -2.23 -11.93
CA MET A 105 -5.60 -2.10 -10.68
C MET A 105 -6.36 -1.26 -9.64
N TYR A 106 -7.03 -0.18 -10.07
CA TYR A 106 -7.86 0.61 -9.20
C TYR A 106 -9.06 -0.16 -8.65
N THR A 107 -9.71 -0.98 -9.49
CA THR A 107 -10.82 -1.86 -9.08
C THR A 107 -10.37 -2.84 -7.98
N LEU A 108 -9.20 -3.46 -8.15
CA LEU A 108 -8.60 -4.31 -7.13
C LEU A 108 -8.27 -3.54 -5.85
N SER A 109 -7.79 -2.30 -5.96
CA SER A 109 -7.49 -1.44 -4.81
C SER A 109 -8.78 -1.04 -4.05
N GLN A 110 -9.89 -0.78 -4.75
CA GLN A 110 -11.17 -0.53 -4.11
C GLN A 110 -11.68 -1.75 -3.36
N ALA A 111 -11.59 -2.94 -3.97
CA ALA A 111 -11.96 -4.20 -3.32
C ALA A 111 -11.12 -4.45 -2.04
N ALA A 112 -9.85 -4.06 -2.06
CA ALA A 112 -9.01 -4.12 -0.86
C ALA A 112 -9.50 -3.17 0.26
N GLY A 113 -10.00 -2.00 -0.09
CA GLY A 113 -10.67 -1.09 0.86
C GLY A 113 -11.97 -1.67 1.43
N GLU A 114 -12.63 -2.59 0.72
CA GLU A 114 -13.80 -3.36 1.16
C GLU A 114 -13.41 -4.59 2.00
N GLY A 115 -12.13 -4.89 2.16
CA GLY A 115 -11.61 -6.03 2.91
C GLY A 115 -11.26 -7.27 2.06
N HIS A 116 -11.25 -7.13 0.72
CA HIS A 116 -10.93 -8.22 -0.20
C HIS A 116 -9.48 -8.13 -0.67
N VAL A 117 -8.68 -9.16 -0.45
CA VAL A 117 -7.28 -9.21 -0.93
C VAL A 117 -7.16 -9.69 -2.38
N TYR A 118 -8.24 -10.18 -2.95
CA TYR A 118 -8.38 -10.59 -4.36
C TYR A 118 -9.81 -10.39 -4.85
N LEU A 119 -9.98 -10.47 -6.15
CA LEU A 119 -11.30 -10.68 -6.79
C LEU A 119 -11.25 -11.92 -7.70
N PRO A 120 -12.38 -12.66 -7.84
CA PRO A 120 -12.56 -13.56 -8.96
C PRO A 120 -12.43 -12.78 -10.28
N LYS A 121 -11.84 -13.40 -11.30
CA LYS A 121 -11.57 -12.77 -12.60
C LYS A 121 -12.83 -12.16 -13.22
N GLU A 122 -13.93 -12.88 -13.21
CA GLU A 122 -15.21 -12.43 -13.78
C GLU A 122 -15.74 -11.19 -13.03
N GLU A 123 -15.61 -11.18 -11.72
CA GLU A 123 -16.02 -10.04 -10.89
C GLU A 123 -15.12 -8.82 -11.12
N LEU A 124 -13.79 -9.03 -11.28
CA LEU A 124 -12.87 -7.98 -11.65
C LEU A 124 -13.25 -7.36 -13.00
N PHE A 125 -13.54 -8.20 -14.01
CA PHE A 125 -13.90 -7.73 -15.34
C PHE A 125 -15.21 -6.95 -15.32
N ARG A 126 -16.24 -7.47 -14.67
CA ARG A 126 -17.52 -6.80 -14.52
C ARG A 126 -17.36 -5.41 -13.87
N ARG A 127 -16.70 -5.34 -12.70
CA ARG A 127 -16.49 -4.06 -11.98
C ARG A 127 -15.63 -3.08 -12.79
N ALA A 128 -14.59 -3.56 -13.45
CA ALA A 128 -13.71 -2.73 -14.27
C ALA A 128 -14.44 -2.25 -15.55
N SER A 129 -15.28 -3.09 -16.17
CA SER A 129 -16.14 -2.71 -17.30
C SER A 129 -17.09 -1.58 -16.91
N GLU A 130 -17.77 -1.69 -15.78
CA GLU A 130 -18.66 -0.65 -15.24
C GLU A 130 -17.89 0.67 -14.95
N LEU A 131 -16.68 0.58 -14.39
CA LEU A 131 -15.85 1.75 -14.09
C LEU A 131 -15.38 2.47 -15.36
N LEU A 132 -14.93 1.70 -16.35
CA LEU A 132 -14.24 2.22 -17.53
C LEU A 132 -15.18 2.52 -18.69
N GLY A 133 -16.36 1.92 -18.70
CA GLY A 133 -17.30 2.00 -19.82
C GLY A 133 -16.79 1.27 -21.07
N VAL A 134 -16.01 0.18 -20.91
CA VAL A 134 -15.47 -0.65 -21.99
C VAL A 134 -15.93 -2.10 -21.83
N ASP A 135 -15.99 -2.84 -22.94
CA ASP A 135 -16.41 -4.24 -22.93
C ASP A 135 -15.37 -5.12 -22.22
N GLU A 136 -15.85 -6.11 -21.47
CA GLU A 136 -15.00 -7.08 -20.75
C GLU A 136 -14.06 -7.86 -21.67
N ALA A 137 -14.42 -8.04 -22.92
CA ALA A 137 -13.58 -8.71 -23.93
C ALA A 137 -12.20 -8.04 -24.13
N TYR A 138 -12.10 -6.73 -23.86
CA TYR A 138 -10.82 -6.01 -23.93
C TYR A 138 -9.89 -6.30 -22.75
N MET A 139 -10.39 -6.89 -21.65
CA MET A 139 -9.64 -6.99 -20.39
C MET A 139 -8.70 -8.18 -20.34
N GLU A 140 -9.00 -9.26 -21.07
CA GLU A 140 -8.20 -10.49 -21.02
C GLU A 140 -6.73 -10.28 -21.38
N LYS A 141 -6.47 -9.53 -22.48
CA LYS A 141 -5.12 -9.15 -22.89
C LYS A 141 -4.41 -8.37 -21.76
N HIS A 142 -5.09 -7.39 -21.19
CA HIS A 142 -4.51 -6.51 -20.18
C HIS A 142 -4.28 -7.22 -18.85
N LEU A 143 -5.10 -8.22 -18.50
CA LEU A 143 -4.87 -9.08 -17.35
C LEU A 143 -3.55 -9.84 -17.52
N THR A 144 -3.30 -10.40 -18.71
CA THR A 144 -2.05 -11.09 -19.04
C THR A 144 -0.85 -10.14 -18.94
N ASP A 145 -0.97 -8.94 -19.51
CA ASP A 145 0.08 -7.92 -19.44
C ASP A 145 0.41 -7.52 -17.99
N LEU A 146 -0.62 -7.31 -17.14
CA LEU A 146 -0.43 -7.01 -15.72
C LEU A 146 0.26 -8.14 -14.96
N ALA A 147 0.01 -9.39 -15.34
CA ALA A 147 0.70 -10.55 -14.77
C ALA A 147 2.17 -10.61 -15.20
N VAL A 148 2.47 -10.34 -16.50
CA VAL A 148 3.84 -10.24 -17.01
C VAL A 148 4.61 -9.12 -16.31
N ASP A 149 3.98 -7.96 -16.10
CA ASP A 149 4.53 -6.80 -15.38
C ASP A 149 4.63 -7.02 -13.85
N ARG A 150 4.21 -8.21 -13.36
CA ARG A 150 4.19 -8.57 -11.94
C ARG A 150 3.38 -7.61 -11.06
N LYS A 151 2.41 -6.94 -11.63
CA LYS A 151 1.48 -6.08 -10.89
C LYS A 151 0.40 -6.91 -10.19
N ILE A 152 0.04 -8.07 -10.76
CA ILE A 152 -0.93 -9.02 -10.22
C ILE A 152 -0.35 -10.44 -10.17
N VAL A 153 -0.99 -11.29 -9.34
CA VAL A 153 -0.81 -12.73 -9.32
C VAL A 153 -2.16 -13.38 -9.58
N GLN A 154 -2.19 -14.34 -10.50
CA GLN A 154 -3.36 -15.17 -10.76
C GLN A 154 -3.18 -16.53 -10.10
N LYS A 155 -4.21 -17.01 -9.41
CA LYS A 155 -4.25 -18.32 -8.77
C LYS A 155 -5.56 -18.99 -9.16
N GLU A 156 -5.49 -20.22 -9.65
CA GLU A 156 -6.68 -21.04 -9.87
C GLU A 156 -7.02 -21.82 -8.61
N GLU A 157 -8.28 -21.74 -8.18
CA GLU A 157 -8.79 -22.45 -7.02
C GLU A 157 -10.23 -22.88 -7.30
N ASP A 158 -10.49 -24.18 -7.21
CA ASP A 158 -11.81 -24.79 -7.49
C ASP A 158 -12.42 -24.38 -8.85
N GLY A 159 -11.59 -24.27 -9.89
CA GLY A 159 -12.00 -23.85 -11.25
C GLY A 159 -12.25 -22.34 -11.41
N THR A 160 -12.00 -21.56 -10.37
CA THR A 160 -12.12 -20.10 -10.40
C THR A 160 -10.74 -19.44 -10.42
N VAL A 161 -10.52 -18.49 -11.32
CA VAL A 161 -9.29 -17.71 -11.36
C VAL A 161 -9.41 -16.53 -10.39
N LEU A 162 -8.58 -16.52 -9.37
CA LEU A 162 -8.47 -15.45 -8.38
C LEU A 162 -7.36 -14.49 -8.77
N VAL A 163 -7.66 -13.20 -8.83
CA VAL A 163 -6.73 -12.14 -9.23
C VAL A 163 -6.38 -11.29 -8.03
N TYR A 164 -5.12 -11.34 -7.63
CA TYR A 164 -4.56 -10.59 -6.50
C TYR A 164 -3.71 -9.44 -7.01
N PRO A 165 -3.77 -8.24 -6.42
CA PRO A 165 -2.61 -7.35 -6.46
C PRO A 165 -1.39 -8.07 -5.89
N SER A 166 -0.25 -8.03 -6.56
CA SER A 166 0.96 -8.77 -6.15
C SER A 166 1.36 -8.47 -4.70
N TYR A 167 1.20 -7.22 -4.26
CA TYR A 167 1.48 -6.82 -2.89
C TYR A 167 0.68 -7.64 -1.87
N TYR A 168 -0.63 -7.77 -2.04
CA TYR A 168 -1.48 -8.52 -1.11
C TYR A 168 -1.22 -10.01 -1.16
N TYR A 169 -0.98 -10.58 -2.35
CA TYR A 169 -0.62 -11.99 -2.49
C TYR A 169 0.62 -12.35 -1.66
N TYR A 170 1.69 -11.58 -1.82
CA TYR A 170 2.93 -11.85 -1.09
C TYR A 170 2.84 -11.50 0.40
N LEU A 171 2.01 -10.52 0.76
CA LEU A 171 1.74 -10.20 2.15
C LEU A 171 1.06 -11.36 2.86
N GLU A 172 0.00 -11.95 2.28
CA GLU A 172 -0.67 -13.14 2.82
C GLU A 172 0.28 -14.34 2.90
N LEU A 173 0.99 -14.62 1.80
CA LEU A 173 1.93 -15.75 1.75
C LEU A 173 3.02 -15.63 2.82
N ASN A 174 3.61 -14.45 2.99
CA ASN A 174 4.63 -14.22 4.00
C ASN A 174 4.05 -14.30 5.42
N THR A 175 2.86 -13.75 5.65
CA THR A 175 2.18 -13.84 6.95
C THR A 175 1.89 -15.29 7.30
N ALA A 176 1.34 -16.07 6.36
CA ALA A 176 1.08 -17.49 6.56
C ALA A 176 2.37 -18.28 6.88
N ARG A 177 3.47 -17.96 6.18
CA ARG A 177 4.78 -18.57 6.46
C ARG A 177 5.27 -18.22 7.86
N MET A 178 5.22 -16.93 8.25
CA MET A 178 5.65 -16.50 9.58
C MET A 178 4.83 -17.15 10.69
N LEU A 179 3.51 -17.22 10.53
CA LEU A 179 2.63 -17.91 11.48
C LEU A 179 2.94 -19.41 11.58
N ARG A 180 3.24 -20.05 10.45
CA ARG A 180 3.64 -21.45 10.42
C ARG A 180 4.98 -21.68 11.11
N GLU A 181 5.95 -20.79 10.92
CA GLU A 181 7.26 -20.84 11.58
C GLU A 181 7.15 -20.61 13.09
N LEU A 182 6.21 -19.75 13.53
CA LEU A 182 5.92 -19.51 14.94
C LEU A 182 5.12 -20.64 15.59
N ASN A 183 4.38 -21.45 14.82
CA ASN A 183 3.54 -22.52 15.33
C ASN A 183 4.36 -23.75 15.69
N VAL A 184 5.16 -23.62 16.73
CA VAL A 184 6.00 -24.67 17.31
C VAL A 184 5.42 -25.12 18.65
N ASP A 185 5.61 -26.40 18.99
CA ASP A 185 5.32 -26.90 20.32
C ASP A 185 6.48 -26.60 21.27
N CYS A 186 6.16 -25.98 22.39
CA CYS A 186 7.08 -25.67 23.49
C CYS A 186 6.63 -26.46 24.73
N PRO A 187 7.00 -27.76 24.84
CA PRO A 187 6.51 -28.61 25.91
C PRO A 187 6.97 -28.09 27.27
N GLU A 188 6.02 -27.80 28.14
CA GLU A 188 6.22 -27.34 29.52
C GLU A 188 5.88 -28.46 30.52
N ASP A 189 6.53 -28.44 31.71
CA ASP A 189 6.14 -29.32 32.79
C ASP A 189 4.78 -28.85 33.37
N GLU A 190 3.76 -29.67 33.18
CA GLU A 190 2.37 -29.38 33.64
C GLU A 190 2.31 -29.00 35.12
N LYS A 191 3.12 -29.64 35.99
CA LYS A 191 3.18 -29.29 37.42
C LYS A 191 3.77 -27.90 37.66
N LEU A 192 4.77 -27.51 36.83
CA LEU A 192 5.36 -26.18 36.91
C LEU A 192 4.35 -25.13 36.47
N VAL A 193 3.67 -25.36 35.34
CA VAL A 193 2.61 -24.48 34.84
C VAL A 193 1.51 -24.26 35.88
N GLN A 194 1.00 -25.33 36.49
CA GLN A 194 -0.07 -25.21 37.52
C GLN A 194 0.41 -24.45 38.78
N ARG A 195 1.64 -24.67 39.22
CA ARG A 195 2.23 -23.90 40.34
C ARG A 195 2.33 -22.43 39.99
N ARG A 196 2.74 -22.08 38.79
CA ARG A 196 2.88 -20.70 38.33
C ARG A 196 1.52 -20.02 38.21
N ILE A 197 0.50 -20.70 37.67
CA ILE A 197 -0.87 -20.19 37.63
C ILE A 197 -1.36 -19.90 39.06
N ALA A 198 -1.18 -20.81 40.00
CA ALA A 198 -1.58 -20.60 41.40
C ALA A 198 -0.81 -19.46 42.07
N GLN A 199 0.41 -19.20 41.64
CA GLN A 199 1.17 -18.03 42.13
C GLN A 199 0.57 -16.71 41.57
N ILE A 200 0.28 -16.67 40.25
CA ILE A 200 -0.33 -15.50 39.60
C ILE A 200 -1.69 -15.15 40.24
N GLU A 201 -2.51 -16.15 40.52
CA GLU A 201 -3.80 -15.98 41.19
C GLU A 201 -3.64 -15.35 42.59
N ARG A 202 -2.62 -15.79 43.36
CA ARG A 202 -2.33 -15.23 44.67
C ARG A 202 -1.82 -13.78 44.61
N GLU A 203 -0.94 -13.50 43.61
CA GLU A 203 -0.36 -12.17 43.42
C GLU A 203 -1.39 -11.15 42.93
N THR A 204 -2.33 -11.59 42.09
CA THR A 204 -3.35 -10.70 41.50
C THR A 204 -4.64 -10.65 42.28
N GLY A 205 -4.86 -11.58 43.22
CA GLY A 205 -6.14 -11.73 43.92
C GLY A 205 -7.28 -12.21 43.00
N THR A 206 -6.95 -12.67 41.77
CA THR A 206 -7.94 -13.10 40.78
C THR A 206 -7.91 -14.62 40.65
N VAL A 207 -9.06 -15.25 40.80
CA VAL A 207 -9.23 -16.69 40.54
C VAL A 207 -9.63 -16.91 39.11
N LEU A 208 -8.83 -17.67 38.37
CA LEU A 208 -9.11 -18.02 36.98
C LEU A 208 -10.11 -19.20 36.97
N ASP A 209 -11.05 -19.18 36.03
CA ASP A 209 -11.90 -20.34 35.75
C ASP A 209 -11.15 -21.44 34.99
N ASP A 210 -11.76 -22.62 34.82
CA ASP A 210 -11.10 -23.74 34.20
C ASP A 210 -10.71 -23.49 32.73
N MET A 211 -11.52 -22.72 31.98
CA MET A 211 -11.21 -22.37 30.60
C MET A 211 -10.06 -21.35 30.54
N GLN A 212 -10.01 -20.41 31.45
CA GLN A 212 -8.93 -19.42 31.56
C GLN A 212 -7.61 -20.10 31.96
N ARG A 213 -7.63 -21.03 32.93
CA ARG A 213 -6.46 -21.84 33.31
C ARG A 213 -5.94 -22.67 32.14
N ARG A 214 -6.88 -23.34 31.42
CA ARG A 214 -6.54 -24.09 30.22
C ARG A 214 -5.90 -23.19 29.15
N ALA A 215 -6.44 -21.99 28.93
CA ALA A 215 -5.88 -21.04 27.98
C ALA A 215 -4.45 -20.63 28.34
N VAL A 216 -4.12 -20.40 29.63
CA VAL A 216 -2.76 -20.13 30.09
C VAL A 216 -1.85 -21.33 29.83
N THR A 217 -2.29 -22.55 30.17
CA THR A 217 -1.53 -23.79 29.96
C THR A 217 -1.24 -24.03 28.48
N GLU A 218 -2.23 -23.86 27.60
CA GLU A 218 -2.05 -24.05 26.16
C GLU A 218 -1.17 -22.96 25.54
N ALA A 219 -1.27 -21.71 26.03
CA ALA A 219 -0.42 -20.60 25.55
C ALA A 219 1.04 -20.80 25.96
N ALA A 220 1.31 -21.33 27.17
CA ALA A 220 2.66 -21.65 27.62
C ALA A 220 3.35 -22.72 26.75
N GLY A 221 2.59 -23.69 26.27
CA GLY A 221 3.11 -24.82 25.48
C GLY A 221 3.22 -24.57 23.98
N ARG A 222 2.95 -23.36 23.48
CA ARG A 222 2.87 -23.10 22.03
C ARG A 222 3.48 -21.77 21.64
N GLY A 223 4.20 -21.75 20.52
CA GLY A 223 4.73 -20.51 19.93
C GLY A 223 3.66 -19.63 19.27
N LEU A 224 2.50 -20.19 18.93
CA LEU A 224 1.34 -19.47 18.41
C LEU A 224 0.07 -19.92 19.14
N PHE A 225 -0.64 -18.98 19.73
CA PHE A 225 -1.91 -19.25 20.42
C PHE A 225 -2.97 -18.21 20.04
N ILE A 226 -4.19 -18.67 19.74
CA ILE A 226 -5.32 -17.81 19.38
C ILE A 226 -6.39 -17.90 20.45
N LEU A 227 -6.64 -16.78 21.15
CA LEU A 227 -7.67 -16.65 22.15
C LEU A 227 -8.89 -15.93 21.58
N THR A 228 -10.03 -16.60 21.55
CA THR A 228 -11.31 -16.02 21.10
C THR A 228 -12.36 -16.07 22.23
N GLY A 229 -13.40 -15.26 22.09
CA GLY A 229 -14.52 -15.26 23.04
C GLY A 229 -15.40 -14.01 22.91
N GLY A 230 -16.64 -14.11 23.35
CA GLY A 230 -17.62 -13.04 23.34
C GLY A 230 -17.28 -11.88 24.29
N PRO A 231 -18.07 -10.80 24.30
CA PRO A 231 -17.96 -9.72 25.28
C PRO A 231 -18.16 -10.26 26.71
N GLY A 232 -17.37 -9.79 27.68
CA GLY A 232 -17.54 -10.16 29.10
C GLY A 232 -17.02 -11.54 29.50
N THR A 233 -16.40 -12.34 28.62
CA THR A 233 -15.87 -13.68 28.90
C THR A 233 -14.51 -13.69 29.61
N GLY A 234 -14.04 -12.57 30.13
CA GLY A 234 -12.79 -12.51 30.88
C GLY A 234 -11.52 -12.59 30.01
N LYS A 235 -11.59 -12.35 28.69
CA LYS A 235 -10.41 -12.36 27.79
C LYS A 235 -9.25 -11.52 28.27
N THR A 236 -9.52 -10.32 28.73
CA THR A 236 -8.47 -9.42 29.25
C THR A 236 -7.79 -10.00 30.49
N THR A 237 -8.56 -10.64 31.39
CA THR A 237 -8.03 -11.33 32.56
C THR A 237 -7.13 -12.49 32.14
N THR A 238 -7.58 -13.30 31.17
CA THR A 238 -6.80 -14.41 30.60
C THR A 238 -5.50 -13.94 29.94
N ILE A 239 -5.58 -12.89 29.11
CA ILE A 239 -4.39 -12.32 28.45
C ILE A 239 -3.39 -11.82 29.48
N ASN A 240 -3.84 -11.09 30.51
CA ASN A 240 -2.97 -10.62 31.58
C ASN A 240 -2.30 -11.76 32.35
N ALA A 241 -3.02 -12.87 32.57
CA ALA A 241 -2.46 -14.06 33.19
C ALA A 241 -1.39 -14.72 32.31
N ILE A 242 -1.63 -14.83 30.99
CA ILE A 242 -0.68 -15.36 30.02
C ILE A 242 0.59 -14.47 29.99
N ILE A 243 0.44 -13.16 29.93
CA ILE A 243 1.59 -12.22 29.90
C ILE A 243 2.42 -12.38 31.19
N ARG A 244 1.80 -12.41 32.37
CA ARG A 244 2.50 -12.61 33.63
C ARG A 244 3.19 -13.96 33.72
N PHE A 245 2.58 -15.00 33.14
CA PHE A 245 3.22 -16.31 33.06
C PHE A 245 4.51 -16.23 32.24
N LEU A 246 4.46 -15.66 31.05
CA LEU A 246 5.62 -15.58 30.15
C LEU A 246 6.72 -14.61 30.68
N GLU A 247 6.34 -13.48 31.29
CA GLU A 247 7.32 -12.54 31.88
C GLU A 247 8.08 -13.12 33.07
N GLY A 248 7.55 -14.12 33.74
CA GLY A 248 8.18 -14.74 34.88
C GLY A 248 9.16 -15.86 34.54
N GLU A 249 9.37 -16.16 33.25
CA GLU A 249 10.34 -17.14 32.75
C GLU A 249 11.65 -16.49 32.28
N GLY A 250 11.76 -15.15 32.33
CA GLY A 250 12.93 -14.36 31.91
C GLY A 250 13.93 -14.09 33.03
#